data_e55724f511c463dd9556b7f95374ab71
#
_entry.id   e55724f511c463dd9556b7f95374ab71
#
_cell.length_a   1.000
_cell.length_b   1.000
_cell.length_c   1.000
_cell.angle_alpha   90.00
_cell.angle_beta   90.00
_cell.angle_gamma   90.00
#
_symmetry.space_group_name_H-M   'P 1'
#
loop_
_entity.id
_entity.type
_entity.pdbx_description
1 polymer ?
#
loop_
_entity_poly.entity_id
_entity_poly.type
_entity_poly.pdbx_seq_one_letter_code
_entity_poly.pdbx_strand_id
1 'polypeptide(L)'
;MRRKSSATLRGFEFADDHQVRLLQGAEELFPALIQAMDAALSDIQFETYIFDFTGAGAAVAEALMRAAARGVRTQLVVDGVGTGALPHDWAQRLQAAGVQYRVYSPLGPLGLLLPHRWRRLHRKLCVVDGRMLFCGGINVLDDFHDPNYGTLDAPRFDFAVLATGSLVASASETMDQLWWRMQAVRDARQRRLPEALQALRAASAAQHAARVAEAGPPMRAALVLRDNVRNRSRIE
;
A
#
# COMPACT_ATOMS: atom_id res chain seq x y z
N MET A 1 8.98 19.21 39.45
CA MET A 1 8.38 18.72 38.21
C MET A 1 9.30 17.67 37.57
N ARG A 2 9.02 16.38 37.77
CA ARG A 2 9.82 15.26 37.22
C ARG A 2 9.39 15.04 35.76
N ARG A 3 10.28 15.30 34.79
CA ARG A 3 10.11 14.83 33.42
C ARG A 3 10.08 13.31 33.45
N LYS A 4 8.93 12.72 33.10
CA LYS A 4 8.82 11.28 32.85
C LYS A 4 9.66 10.97 31.61
N SER A 5 10.73 10.22 31.79
CA SER A 5 11.53 9.61 30.73
C SER A 5 10.61 8.81 29.80
N SER A 6 10.52 9.23 28.54
CA SER A 6 9.86 8.44 27.52
C SER A 6 10.70 7.19 27.28
N ALA A 7 10.13 6.03 27.51
CA ALA A 7 10.75 4.77 27.09
C ALA A 7 10.93 4.83 25.56
N THR A 8 12.15 5.01 25.14
CA THR A 8 12.55 4.95 23.74
C THR A 8 12.50 3.46 23.35
N LEU A 9 11.47 3.04 22.67
CA LEU A 9 11.49 1.79 21.93
C LEU A 9 12.65 1.92 20.94
N ARG A 10 13.75 1.19 21.19
CA ARG A 10 15.00 1.32 20.44
C ARG A 10 14.72 1.16 18.94
N GLY A 11 14.85 2.22 18.18
CA GLY A 11 14.85 2.22 16.72
C GLY A 11 13.60 2.78 16.04
N PHE A 12 12.66 3.40 16.76
CA PHE A 12 11.51 4.10 16.16
C PHE A 12 11.57 5.58 16.49
N GLU A 13 11.47 6.42 15.47
CA GLU A 13 11.34 7.86 15.62
C GLU A 13 9.85 8.20 15.71
N PHE A 14 9.42 8.62 16.90
CA PHE A 14 8.08 9.14 17.12
C PHE A 14 8.06 10.63 16.82
N ALA A 15 7.17 11.07 15.94
CA ALA A 15 6.87 12.47 15.71
C ALA A 15 5.48 12.82 16.25
N ASP A 16 5.26 14.09 16.56
CA ASP A 16 4.06 14.59 17.25
C ASP A 16 3.12 15.38 16.30
N ASP A 17 3.32 15.25 14.98
CA ASP A 17 2.59 15.97 13.92
C ASP A 17 1.50 15.15 13.23
N HIS A 18 1.09 14.03 13.82
CA HIS A 18 0.16 13.11 13.20
C HIS A 18 -1.27 13.30 13.68
N GLN A 19 -2.21 13.02 12.79
CA GLN A 19 -3.58 12.69 13.13
C GLN A 19 -3.84 11.24 12.74
N VAL A 20 -4.48 10.49 13.61
CA VAL A 20 -4.76 9.07 13.39
C VAL A 20 -6.23 8.80 13.68
N ARG A 21 -6.94 8.24 12.70
CA ARG A 21 -8.31 7.78 12.82
C ARG A 21 -8.35 6.27 12.60
N LEU A 22 -8.94 5.53 13.51
CA LEU A 22 -9.22 4.11 13.35
C LEU A 22 -10.40 3.92 12.40
N LEU A 23 -10.30 2.92 11.53
CA LEU A 23 -11.34 2.49 10.60
C LEU A 23 -11.59 1.00 10.85
N GLN A 24 -12.84 0.64 11.11
CA GLN A 24 -13.25 -0.73 11.37
C GLN A 24 -13.89 -1.32 10.12
N GLY A 25 -13.36 -2.45 9.65
CA GLY A 25 -13.90 -3.20 8.53
C GLY A 25 -13.82 -2.49 7.18
N ALA A 26 -14.24 -3.18 6.15
CA ALA A 26 -14.35 -2.64 4.80
C ALA A 26 -15.42 -1.54 4.71
N GLU A 27 -16.45 -1.60 5.56
CA GLU A 27 -17.56 -0.65 5.60
C GLU A 27 -17.09 0.79 5.89
N GLU A 28 -16.09 0.97 6.75
CA GLU A 28 -15.52 2.30 7.02
C GLU A 28 -14.33 2.62 6.11
N LEU A 29 -13.51 1.60 5.78
CA LEU A 29 -12.30 1.81 5.00
C LEU A 29 -12.60 2.18 3.54
N PHE A 30 -13.48 1.43 2.85
CA PHE A 30 -13.65 1.63 1.41
C PHE A 30 -14.31 2.97 1.05
N PRO A 31 -15.36 3.44 1.75
CA PRO A 31 -15.86 4.78 1.50
C PRO A 31 -14.80 5.87 1.72
N ALA A 32 -13.98 5.75 2.78
CA ALA A 32 -12.92 6.70 3.07
C ALA A 32 -11.81 6.68 1.99
N LEU A 33 -11.42 5.48 1.50
CA LEU A 33 -10.47 5.32 0.39
C LEU A 33 -11.02 5.95 -0.89
N ILE A 34 -12.27 5.63 -1.27
CA ILE A 34 -12.92 6.14 -2.48
C ILE A 34 -13.02 7.65 -2.42
N GLN A 35 -13.45 8.21 -1.30
CA GLN A 35 -13.51 9.67 -1.11
C GLN A 35 -12.13 10.32 -1.29
N ALA A 36 -11.10 9.76 -0.68
CA ALA A 36 -9.74 10.27 -0.81
C ALA A 36 -9.22 10.17 -2.24
N MET A 37 -9.47 9.06 -2.95
CA MET A 37 -9.08 8.87 -4.35
C MET A 37 -9.83 9.80 -5.29
N ASP A 38 -11.12 10.04 -5.05
CA ASP A 38 -11.94 10.95 -5.86
C ASP A 38 -11.52 12.42 -5.64
N ALA A 39 -10.99 12.76 -4.46
CA ALA A 39 -10.45 14.08 -4.15
C ALA A 39 -8.96 14.27 -4.51
N ALA A 40 -8.26 13.20 -4.94
CA ALA A 40 -6.84 13.24 -5.24
C ALA A 40 -6.51 14.22 -6.38
N LEU A 41 -5.39 14.96 -6.22
CA LEU A 41 -4.93 15.99 -7.14
C LEU A 41 -3.61 15.65 -7.85
N SER A 42 -2.75 14.85 -7.22
CA SER A 42 -1.39 14.63 -7.75
C SER A 42 -1.04 13.16 -7.90
N ASP A 43 -1.19 12.35 -6.85
CA ASP A 43 -0.79 10.95 -6.91
C ASP A 43 -1.51 10.05 -5.92
N ILE A 44 -1.63 8.79 -6.31
CA ILE A 44 -2.13 7.68 -5.52
C ILE A 44 -1.15 6.53 -5.65
N GLN A 45 -0.64 6.05 -4.50
CA GLN A 45 0.14 4.82 -4.40
C GLN A 45 -0.68 3.81 -3.59
N PHE A 46 -0.94 2.64 -4.14
CA PHE A 46 -1.73 1.61 -3.46
C PHE A 46 -1.03 0.25 -3.51
N GLU A 47 -0.85 -0.37 -2.36
CA GLU A 47 -0.30 -1.71 -2.19
C GLU A 47 -1.22 -2.57 -1.35
N THR A 48 -1.57 -3.76 -1.85
CA THR A 48 -2.40 -4.71 -1.09
C THR A 48 -2.02 -6.15 -1.39
N TYR A 49 -2.31 -7.04 -0.43
CA TYR A 49 -2.09 -8.47 -0.62
C TYR A 49 -3.20 -9.09 -1.45
N ILE A 50 -4.47 -8.86 -1.08
CA ILE A 50 -5.63 -9.30 -1.85
C ILE A 50 -6.36 -8.08 -2.40
N PHE A 51 -6.65 -8.11 -3.69
CA PHE A 51 -7.56 -7.18 -4.36
C PHE A 51 -8.61 -7.99 -5.10
N ASP A 52 -9.81 -8.04 -4.57
CA ASP A 52 -10.97 -8.61 -5.23
C ASP A 52 -11.63 -7.53 -6.12
N PHE A 53 -11.80 -7.85 -7.38
CA PHE A 53 -12.40 -6.96 -8.37
C PHE A 53 -13.92 -7.11 -8.48
N THR A 54 -14.56 -7.68 -7.47
CA THR A 54 -16.02 -7.83 -7.39
C THR A 54 -16.60 -6.96 -6.26
N GLY A 55 -17.90 -6.78 -6.24
CA GLY A 55 -18.60 -6.08 -5.15
C GLY A 55 -17.97 -4.74 -4.76
N ALA A 56 -17.70 -4.55 -3.48
CA ALA A 56 -17.11 -3.33 -2.94
C ALA A 56 -15.68 -3.07 -3.44
N GLY A 57 -14.91 -4.12 -3.74
CA GLY A 57 -13.57 -3.96 -4.31
C GLY A 57 -13.59 -3.42 -5.74
N ALA A 58 -14.62 -3.75 -6.54
CA ALA A 58 -14.82 -3.13 -7.85
C ALA A 58 -14.99 -1.60 -7.73
N ALA A 59 -15.71 -1.11 -6.73
CA ALA A 59 -15.88 0.33 -6.51
C ALA A 59 -14.54 1.04 -6.19
N VAL A 60 -13.64 0.39 -5.44
CA VAL A 60 -12.28 0.90 -5.19
C VAL A 60 -11.46 0.93 -6.48
N ALA A 61 -11.52 -0.12 -7.32
CA ALA A 61 -10.86 -0.14 -8.62
C ALA A 61 -11.37 0.97 -9.55
N GLU A 62 -12.67 1.22 -9.55
CA GLU A 62 -13.28 2.30 -10.32
C GLU A 62 -12.86 3.69 -9.83
N ALA A 63 -12.67 3.90 -8.51
CA ALA A 63 -12.13 5.14 -7.97
C ALA A 63 -10.69 5.39 -8.44
N LEU A 64 -9.84 4.35 -8.47
CA LEU A 64 -8.50 4.44 -9.06
C LEU A 64 -8.55 4.86 -10.53
N MET A 65 -9.45 4.26 -11.32
CA MET A 65 -9.62 4.63 -12.74
C MET A 65 -10.11 6.06 -12.90
N ARG A 66 -11.08 6.53 -12.09
CA ARG A 66 -11.54 7.93 -12.13
C ARG A 66 -10.42 8.91 -11.80
N ALA A 67 -9.59 8.60 -10.81
CA ALA A 67 -8.44 9.43 -10.47
C ALA A 67 -7.43 9.50 -11.62
N ALA A 68 -7.06 8.35 -12.20
CA ALA A 68 -6.14 8.29 -13.34
C ALA A 68 -6.68 9.04 -14.56
N ALA A 69 -7.98 8.92 -14.87
CA ALA A 69 -8.64 9.65 -15.95
C ALA A 69 -8.62 11.18 -15.75
N ARG A 70 -8.54 11.68 -14.50
CA ARG A 70 -8.32 13.10 -14.19
C ARG A 70 -6.85 13.54 -14.32
N GLY A 71 -5.92 12.63 -14.64
CA GLY A 71 -4.48 12.91 -14.75
C GLY A 71 -3.71 12.70 -13.45
N VAL A 72 -4.34 12.15 -12.41
CA VAL A 72 -3.66 11.77 -11.16
C VAL A 72 -2.73 10.58 -11.43
N ARG A 73 -1.46 10.65 -11.04
CA ARG A 73 -0.53 9.53 -11.12
C ARG A 73 -1.01 8.39 -10.21
N THR A 74 -1.52 7.33 -10.80
CA THR A 74 -2.13 6.24 -10.03
C THR A 74 -1.33 4.96 -10.19
N GLN A 75 -0.77 4.46 -9.09
CA GLN A 75 0.06 3.26 -9.03
C GLN A 75 -0.60 2.22 -8.11
N LEU A 76 -0.78 1.00 -8.64
CA LEU A 76 -1.33 -0.14 -7.91
C LEU A 76 -0.34 -1.30 -7.90
N VAL A 77 -0.01 -1.83 -6.73
CA VAL A 77 0.76 -3.06 -6.57
C VAL A 77 -0.07 -4.09 -5.82
N VAL A 78 -0.27 -5.25 -6.43
CA VAL A 78 -0.96 -6.37 -5.81
C VAL A 78 -0.03 -7.58 -5.67
N ASP A 79 -0.26 -8.45 -4.68
CA ASP A 79 0.53 -9.67 -4.52
C ASP A 79 0.12 -10.73 -5.56
N GLY A 80 1.10 -11.42 -6.13
CA GLY A 80 0.88 -12.42 -7.17
C GLY A 80 0.34 -13.77 -6.68
N VAL A 81 0.13 -13.94 -5.37
CA VAL A 81 -0.53 -15.10 -4.79
C VAL A 81 -1.85 -14.68 -4.15
N GLY A 82 -1.84 -13.64 -3.32
CA GLY A 82 -3.05 -13.17 -2.66
C GLY A 82 -4.12 -12.70 -3.66
N THR A 83 -3.75 -11.86 -4.60
CA THR A 83 -4.63 -11.42 -5.70
C THR A 83 -4.57 -12.38 -6.89
N GLY A 84 -3.41 -12.98 -7.14
CA GLY A 84 -3.18 -13.75 -8.36
C GLY A 84 -2.99 -12.86 -9.59
N ALA A 85 -3.39 -13.36 -10.76
CA ALA A 85 -3.46 -12.59 -11.99
C ALA A 85 -4.72 -11.73 -11.98
N LEU A 86 -4.59 -10.47 -12.42
CA LEU A 86 -5.77 -9.62 -12.58
C LEU A 86 -6.71 -10.22 -13.64
N PRO A 87 -8.03 -10.16 -13.43
CA PRO A 87 -9.00 -10.50 -14.46
C PRO A 87 -8.72 -9.68 -15.73
N HIS A 88 -8.80 -10.31 -16.89
CA HIS A 88 -8.35 -9.71 -18.15
C HIS A 88 -9.08 -8.40 -18.50
N ASP A 89 -10.38 -8.36 -18.29
CA ASP A 89 -11.22 -7.18 -18.49
C ASP A 89 -10.81 -6.03 -17.55
N TRP A 90 -10.55 -6.32 -16.28
CA TRP A 90 -10.08 -5.32 -15.32
C TRP A 90 -8.68 -4.80 -15.65
N ALA A 91 -7.77 -5.69 -16.07
CA ALA A 91 -6.43 -5.31 -16.50
C ALA A 91 -6.49 -4.33 -17.68
N GLN A 92 -7.35 -4.58 -18.67
CA GLN A 92 -7.57 -3.69 -19.81
C GLN A 92 -8.19 -2.36 -19.39
N ARG A 93 -9.24 -2.38 -18.57
CA ARG A 93 -9.92 -1.15 -18.08
C ARG A 93 -8.98 -0.26 -17.28
N LEU A 94 -8.21 -0.83 -16.34
CA LEU A 94 -7.22 -0.10 -15.55
C LEU A 94 -6.16 0.55 -16.44
N GLN A 95 -5.62 -0.20 -17.41
CA GLN A 95 -4.63 0.32 -18.34
C GLN A 95 -5.20 1.42 -19.24
N ALA A 96 -6.40 1.25 -19.78
CA ALA A 96 -7.07 2.24 -20.62
C ALA A 96 -7.34 3.54 -19.87
N ALA A 97 -7.65 3.47 -18.57
CA ALA A 97 -7.83 4.63 -17.70
C ALA A 97 -6.50 5.31 -17.29
N GLY A 98 -5.34 4.70 -17.58
CA GLY A 98 -4.03 5.24 -17.20
C GLY A 98 -3.50 4.77 -15.84
N VAL A 99 -4.15 3.81 -15.19
CA VAL A 99 -3.65 3.22 -13.96
C VAL A 99 -2.42 2.35 -14.25
N GLN A 100 -1.32 2.66 -13.59
CA GLN A 100 -0.10 1.86 -13.66
C GLN A 100 -0.19 0.74 -12.62
N TYR A 101 -0.31 -0.51 -13.04
CA TYR A 101 -0.36 -1.62 -12.09
C TYR A 101 0.80 -2.59 -12.23
N ARG A 102 1.13 -3.28 -11.13
CA ARG A 102 2.15 -4.33 -11.06
C ARG A 102 1.71 -5.47 -10.16
N VAL A 103 2.08 -6.69 -10.56
CA VAL A 103 1.89 -7.90 -9.75
C VAL A 103 3.22 -8.28 -9.11
N TYR A 104 3.25 -8.27 -7.77
CA TYR A 104 4.45 -8.59 -7.00
C TYR A 104 4.66 -10.10 -6.94
N SER A 105 5.85 -10.56 -7.32
CA SER A 105 6.32 -11.94 -7.18
C SER A 105 5.29 -13.02 -7.57
N PRO A 106 4.75 -13.00 -8.82
CA PRO A 106 3.87 -14.07 -9.27
C PRO A 106 4.63 -15.41 -9.26
N LEU A 107 4.00 -16.47 -8.76
CA LEU A 107 4.67 -17.77 -8.63
C LEU A 107 5.11 -18.34 -10.00
N GLY A 108 4.24 -18.30 -10.99
CA GLY A 108 4.47 -18.96 -12.29
C GLY A 108 4.62 -20.48 -12.16
N PRO A 109 4.88 -21.21 -13.25
CA PRO A 109 4.88 -22.68 -13.28
C PRO A 109 5.92 -23.34 -12.35
N LEU A 110 7.08 -22.67 -12.13
CA LEU A 110 8.18 -23.18 -11.29
C LEU A 110 8.30 -22.42 -9.97
N GLY A 111 7.31 -21.62 -9.58
CA GLY A 111 7.40 -20.73 -8.45
C GLY A 111 7.60 -21.43 -7.11
N LEU A 112 7.04 -22.62 -6.94
CA LEU A 112 7.21 -23.43 -5.73
C LEU A 112 8.64 -23.95 -5.54
N LEU A 113 9.41 -24.09 -6.61
CA LEU A 113 10.80 -24.55 -6.57
C LEU A 113 11.80 -23.41 -6.32
N LEU A 114 11.35 -22.16 -6.29
CA LEU A 114 12.19 -20.97 -6.19
C LEU A 114 11.91 -20.20 -4.88
N PRO A 115 12.66 -20.46 -3.79
CA PRO A 115 12.41 -19.86 -2.47
C PRO A 115 12.35 -18.33 -2.47
N HIS A 116 13.09 -17.65 -3.35
CA HIS A 116 13.04 -16.19 -3.48
C HIS A 116 11.68 -15.67 -3.97
N ARG A 117 10.85 -16.51 -4.59
CA ARG A 117 9.48 -16.20 -5.01
C ARG A 117 8.42 -16.41 -3.93
N TRP A 118 8.80 -16.92 -2.76
CA TRP A 118 7.87 -17.12 -1.63
C TRP A 118 7.63 -15.84 -0.83
N ARG A 119 8.43 -14.80 -1.05
CA ARG A 119 8.17 -13.50 -0.43
C ARG A 119 6.85 -12.93 -0.91
N ARG A 120 6.00 -12.54 0.06
CA ARG A 120 4.67 -11.98 -0.20
C ARG A 120 4.64 -10.50 0.13
N LEU A 121 3.85 -9.76 -0.64
CA LEU A 121 3.52 -8.36 -0.35
C LEU A 121 2.35 -8.33 0.63
N HIS A 122 2.64 -8.52 1.91
CA HIS A 122 1.58 -8.54 2.93
C HIS A 122 1.31 -7.15 3.53
N ARG A 123 1.60 -6.09 2.79
CA ARG A 123 1.29 -4.71 3.16
C ARG A 123 -0.08 -4.31 2.60
N LYS A 124 -0.84 -3.54 3.34
CA LYS A 124 -2.06 -2.88 2.91
C LYS A 124 -1.86 -1.41 3.19
N LEU A 125 -1.38 -0.69 2.19
CA LEU A 125 -1.01 0.72 2.26
C LEU A 125 -1.62 1.46 1.09
N CYS A 126 -2.23 2.61 1.36
CA CYS A 126 -2.59 3.57 0.32
C CYS A 126 -2.14 4.95 0.75
N VAL A 127 -1.34 5.60 -0.07
CA VAL A 127 -0.95 7.01 0.11
C VAL A 127 -1.62 7.84 -0.97
N VAL A 128 -2.27 8.93 -0.57
CA VAL A 128 -2.93 9.88 -1.45
C VAL A 128 -2.30 11.25 -1.29
N ASP A 129 -1.83 11.82 -2.39
CA ASP A 129 -1.21 13.14 -2.52
C ASP A 129 -0.01 13.40 -1.57
N GLY A 130 0.59 12.32 -1.02
CA GLY A 130 1.62 12.44 0.02
C GLY A 130 1.12 13.09 1.32
N ARG A 131 -0.19 13.10 1.56
CA ARG A 131 -0.85 13.76 2.71
C ARG A 131 -1.61 12.79 3.60
N MET A 132 -2.22 11.77 3.02
CA MET A 132 -3.02 10.77 3.72
C MET A 132 -2.42 9.39 3.52
N LEU A 133 -2.33 8.63 4.61
CA LEU A 133 -1.92 7.22 4.61
C LEU A 133 -3.04 6.38 5.18
N PHE A 134 -3.53 5.43 4.42
CA PHE A 134 -4.32 4.31 4.92
C PHE A 134 -3.38 3.12 5.12
N CYS A 135 -3.37 2.55 6.31
CA CYS A 135 -2.50 1.43 6.69
C CYS A 135 -3.24 0.48 7.63
N GLY A 136 -3.22 -0.82 7.36
CA GLY A 136 -3.89 -1.75 8.28
C GLY A 136 -3.86 -3.21 7.84
N GLY A 137 -4.76 -4.00 8.43
CA GLY A 137 -4.97 -5.42 8.15
C GLY A 137 -5.88 -5.67 6.96
N ILE A 138 -6.82 -4.75 6.69
CA ILE A 138 -7.93 -4.95 5.76
C ILE A 138 -7.43 -5.03 4.31
N ASN A 139 -7.71 -6.14 3.65
CA ASN A 139 -7.54 -6.30 2.21
C ASN A 139 -8.70 -5.65 1.44
N VAL A 140 -8.53 -5.45 0.12
CA VAL A 140 -9.65 -5.05 -0.75
C VAL A 140 -10.47 -6.30 -1.07
N LEU A 141 -11.36 -6.63 -0.15
CA LEU A 141 -12.17 -7.83 -0.18
C LEU A 141 -13.41 -7.61 0.69
N ASP A 142 -14.55 -8.15 0.29
CA ASP A 142 -15.80 -8.10 1.04
C ASP A 142 -15.61 -8.72 2.44
N ASP A 143 -16.12 -8.05 3.50
CA ASP A 143 -15.97 -8.50 4.87
C ASP A 143 -16.74 -9.77 5.19
N PHE A 144 -17.76 -10.10 4.38
CA PHE A 144 -18.56 -11.32 4.51
C PHE A 144 -18.09 -12.47 3.62
N HIS A 145 -16.94 -12.31 2.96
CA HIS A 145 -16.35 -13.35 2.12
C HIS A 145 -14.90 -13.65 2.51
N ASP A 146 -14.60 -14.93 2.74
CA ASP A 146 -13.23 -15.40 2.96
C ASP A 146 -12.79 -16.29 1.77
N PRO A 147 -11.60 -16.05 1.19
CA PRO A 147 -11.11 -16.82 0.04
C PRO A 147 -10.95 -18.32 0.31
N ASN A 148 -10.79 -18.73 1.58
CA ASN A 148 -10.59 -20.14 1.96
C ASN A 148 -11.86 -20.79 2.51
N TYR A 149 -12.75 -20.01 3.14
CA TYR A 149 -13.94 -20.52 3.86
C TYR A 149 -15.26 -20.13 3.18
N GLY A 150 -15.23 -19.23 2.17
CA GLY A 150 -16.44 -18.77 1.49
C GLY A 150 -17.20 -17.69 2.26
N THR A 151 -18.53 -17.74 2.20
CA THR A 151 -19.39 -16.75 2.88
C THR A 151 -19.33 -16.91 4.40
N LEU A 152 -19.18 -15.81 5.12
CA LEU A 152 -19.13 -15.72 6.56
C LEU A 152 -20.47 -15.27 7.13
N ASP A 153 -20.85 -15.79 8.31
CA ASP A 153 -22.07 -15.38 9.04
C ASP A 153 -21.96 -14.00 9.71
N ALA A 154 -20.72 -13.51 9.91
CA ALA A 154 -20.43 -12.21 10.48
C ALA A 154 -19.27 -11.55 9.71
N PRO A 155 -19.19 -10.20 9.68
CA PRO A 155 -18.08 -9.52 9.02
C PRO A 155 -16.77 -9.83 9.74
N ARG A 156 -15.67 -9.83 8.97
CA ARG A 156 -14.34 -10.00 9.53
C ARG A 156 -14.02 -8.86 10.51
N PHE A 157 -13.47 -9.23 11.65
CA PHE A 157 -12.99 -8.29 12.65
C PHE A 157 -11.58 -7.84 12.31
N ASP A 158 -11.46 -6.78 11.53
CA ASP A 158 -10.19 -6.23 11.06
C ASP A 158 -10.22 -4.70 11.07
N PHE A 159 -9.03 -4.07 11.14
CA PHE A 159 -8.89 -2.64 11.29
C PHE A 159 -7.85 -2.06 10.34
N ALA A 160 -8.06 -0.80 9.99
CA ALA A 160 -7.08 0.06 9.35
C ALA A 160 -7.01 1.41 10.09
N VAL A 161 -5.99 2.18 9.81
CA VAL A 161 -5.86 3.56 10.26
C VAL A 161 -5.75 4.49 9.05
N LEU A 162 -6.40 5.64 9.14
CA LEU A 162 -6.12 6.79 8.33
C LEU A 162 -5.19 7.71 9.14
N ALA A 163 -4.02 7.98 8.62
CA ALA A 163 -3.03 8.82 9.27
C ALA A 163 -2.57 9.96 8.34
N THR A 164 -2.18 11.07 8.96
CA THR A 164 -1.57 12.23 8.30
C THR A 164 -0.26 12.58 9.00
N GLY A 165 0.47 13.59 8.50
CA GLY A 165 1.72 14.04 9.11
C GLY A 165 2.96 13.39 8.49
N SER A 166 4.11 13.52 9.15
CA SER A 166 5.43 13.16 8.59
C SER A 166 5.58 11.66 8.30
N LEU A 167 4.86 10.78 9.01
CA LEU A 167 4.92 9.33 8.74
C LEU A 167 4.43 8.95 7.33
N VAL A 168 3.59 9.80 6.70
CA VAL A 168 3.12 9.57 5.32
C VAL A 168 4.29 9.57 4.34
N ALA A 169 5.26 10.46 4.54
CA ALA A 169 6.47 10.52 3.71
C ALA A 169 7.27 9.21 3.79
N SER A 170 7.43 8.64 4.98
CA SER A 170 8.14 7.37 5.19
C SER A 170 7.42 6.19 4.52
N ALA A 171 6.09 6.19 4.55
CA ALA A 171 5.29 5.19 3.86
C ALA A 171 5.46 5.30 2.33
N SER A 172 5.31 6.52 1.79
CA SER A 172 5.45 6.80 0.35
C SER A 172 6.84 6.44 -0.16
N GLU A 173 7.90 6.80 0.57
CA GLU A 173 9.28 6.41 0.24
C GLU A 173 9.44 4.89 0.14
N THR A 174 8.89 4.15 1.10
CA THR A 174 8.94 2.69 1.10
C THR A 174 8.20 2.08 -0.09
N MET A 175 7.06 2.66 -0.48
CA MET A 175 6.27 2.23 -1.63
C MET A 175 7.00 2.53 -2.94
N ASP A 176 7.59 3.72 -3.07
CA ASP A 176 8.42 4.07 -4.24
C ASP A 176 9.66 3.18 -4.38
N GLN A 177 10.33 2.87 -3.28
CA GLN A 177 11.46 1.92 -3.31
C GLN A 177 11.04 0.55 -3.85
N LEU A 178 9.86 0.03 -3.45
CA LEU A 178 9.33 -1.21 -4.00
C LEU A 178 9.01 -1.06 -5.49
N TRP A 179 8.31 0.00 -5.86
CA TRP A 179 7.93 0.28 -7.24
C TRP A 179 9.13 0.29 -8.19
N TRP A 180 10.16 1.03 -7.84
CA TRP A 180 11.36 1.13 -8.66
C TRP A 180 12.19 -0.14 -8.69
N ARG A 181 12.25 -0.91 -7.59
CA ARG A 181 12.87 -2.24 -7.58
C ARG A 181 12.14 -3.21 -8.51
N MET A 182 10.82 -3.19 -8.52
CA MET A 182 10.03 -4.00 -9.46
C MET A 182 10.27 -3.57 -10.91
N GLN A 183 10.42 -2.26 -11.16
CA GLN A 183 10.79 -1.75 -12.49
C GLN A 183 12.16 -2.27 -12.93
N ALA A 184 13.16 -2.16 -12.07
CA ALA A 184 14.50 -2.63 -12.36
C ALA A 184 14.53 -4.15 -12.71
N VAL A 185 13.79 -4.97 -11.97
CA VAL A 185 13.67 -6.41 -12.26
C VAL A 185 13.00 -6.65 -13.61
N ARG A 186 11.96 -5.88 -13.96
CA ARG A 186 11.29 -5.97 -15.26
C ARG A 186 12.21 -5.60 -16.40
N ASP A 187 12.93 -4.47 -16.28
CA ASP A 187 13.85 -3.99 -17.31
C ASP A 187 15.04 -4.93 -17.51
N ALA A 188 15.60 -5.46 -16.42
CA ALA A 188 16.66 -6.47 -16.47
C ALA A 188 16.21 -7.75 -17.20
N ARG A 189 14.99 -8.23 -16.95
CA ARG A 189 14.41 -9.39 -17.66
C ARG A 189 14.23 -9.13 -19.17
N GLN A 190 13.94 -7.87 -19.54
CA GLN A 190 13.81 -7.44 -20.93
C GLN A 190 15.18 -7.06 -21.55
N ARG A 191 16.30 -7.32 -20.84
CA ARG A 191 17.68 -6.99 -21.23
C ARG A 191 17.92 -5.47 -21.41
N ARG A 192 17.10 -4.63 -20.82
CA ARG A 192 17.25 -3.17 -20.77
C ARG A 192 18.07 -2.76 -19.55
N LEU A 193 19.38 -3.04 -19.57
CA LEU A 193 20.26 -2.86 -18.43
C LEU A 193 20.45 -1.38 -18.01
N PRO A 194 20.57 -0.40 -18.92
CA PRO A 194 20.65 1.01 -18.53
C PRO A 194 19.43 1.48 -17.75
N GLU A 195 18.22 1.12 -18.22
CA GLU A 195 16.94 1.46 -17.58
C GLU A 195 16.81 0.77 -16.22
N ALA A 196 17.24 -0.49 -16.11
CA ALA A 196 17.26 -1.22 -14.83
C ALA A 196 18.16 -0.52 -13.80
N LEU A 197 19.35 -0.03 -14.20
CA LEU A 197 20.24 0.73 -13.34
C LEU A 197 19.64 2.08 -12.93
N GLN A 198 18.98 2.77 -13.86
CA GLN A 198 18.28 4.02 -13.56
C GLN A 198 17.14 3.80 -12.54
N ALA A 199 16.36 2.74 -12.69
CA ALA A 199 15.31 2.38 -11.75
C ALA A 199 15.85 2.05 -10.34
N LEU A 200 17.01 1.38 -10.24
CA LEU A 200 17.67 1.14 -8.96
C LEU A 200 18.15 2.43 -8.29
N ARG A 201 18.69 3.37 -9.07
CA ARG A 201 19.07 4.70 -8.57
C ARG A 201 17.85 5.47 -8.06
N ALA A 202 16.74 5.45 -8.81
CA ALA A 202 15.48 6.05 -8.36
C ALA A 202 14.97 5.45 -7.06
N ALA A 203 15.06 4.12 -6.90
CA ALA A 203 14.70 3.45 -5.64
C ALA A 203 15.56 3.90 -4.45
N SER A 204 16.83 4.23 -4.69
CA SER A 204 17.75 4.70 -3.63
C SER A 204 17.60 6.20 -3.35
N ALA A 205 17.11 6.97 -4.31
CA ALA A 205 16.94 8.42 -4.23
C ALA A 205 15.53 8.84 -3.77
N ALA A 206 14.60 7.88 -3.62
CA ALA A 206 13.24 8.18 -3.20
C ALA A 206 13.25 8.73 -1.77
N GLN A 207 13.20 10.05 -1.66
CA GLN A 207 13.02 10.80 -0.42
C GLN A 207 11.84 11.73 -0.60
N HIS A 208 10.90 11.69 0.34
CA HIS A 208 9.68 12.49 0.30
C HIS A 208 9.68 13.51 1.43
N ALA A 209 9.44 14.76 1.08
CA ALA A 209 9.12 15.78 2.08
C ALA A 209 7.68 15.57 2.57
N ALA A 210 7.48 15.56 3.88
CA ALA A 210 6.15 15.50 4.46
C ALA A 210 5.33 16.72 4.02
N ARG A 211 4.13 16.48 3.48
CA ARG A 211 3.14 17.52 3.23
C ARG A 211 2.19 17.56 4.42
N VAL A 212 2.18 18.65 5.14
CA VAL A 212 1.33 18.82 6.32
C VAL A 212 -0.13 18.86 5.90
N ALA A 213 -0.96 17.97 6.44
CA ALA A 213 -2.41 18.02 6.33
C ALA A 213 -2.99 18.88 7.46
N GLU A 214 -4.17 19.47 7.22
CA GLU A 214 -4.84 20.38 8.16
C GLU A 214 -5.32 19.70 9.45
N ALA A 215 -5.41 20.50 10.47
CA ALA A 215 -5.33 20.33 11.89
C ALA A 215 -6.49 19.62 12.60
N GLY A 216 -6.15 18.63 13.35
CA GLY A 216 -6.77 18.17 14.61
C GLY A 216 -5.71 18.20 15.72
N PRO A 217 -6.02 17.81 16.97
CA PRO A 217 -5.01 17.71 18.01
C PRO A 217 -3.91 16.72 17.57
N PRO A 218 -2.63 17.13 17.64
CA PRO A 218 -1.54 16.28 17.17
C PRO A 218 -1.43 15.01 18.03
N MET A 219 -1.24 13.88 17.36
CA MET A 219 -1.00 12.58 17.98
C MET A 219 0.44 12.15 17.74
N ARG A 220 1.00 11.44 18.71
CA ARG A 220 2.34 10.89 18.62
C ARG A 220 2.30 9.52 17.98
N ALA A 221 2.95 9.35 16.83
CA ALA A 221 2.97 8.10 16.09
C ALA A 221 4.34 7.82 15.46
N ALA A 222 4.58 6.55 15.12
CA ALA A 222 5.73 6.10 14.37
C ALA A 222 5.35 4.96 13.43
N LEU A 223 5.95 4.93 12.23
CA LEU A 223 5.76 3.83 11.28
C LEU A 223 6.82 2.75 11.51
N VAL A 224 6.37 1.52 11.73
CA VAL A 224 7.23 0.35 11.88
C VAL A 224 7.23 -0.47 10.61
N LEU A 225 8.36 -0.48 9.91
CA LEU A 225 8.56 -1.33 8.75
C LEU A 225 9.13 -2.68 9.20
N ARG A 226 8.32 -3.72 9.14
CA ARG A 226 8.72 -5.09 9.49
C ARG A 226 8.96 -5.91 8.23
N ASP A 227 10.11 -6.58 8.16
CA ASP A 227 10.30 -7.73 7.28
C ASP A 227 10.58 -8.99 8.13
N ASN A 228 10.30 -10.16 7.57
CA ASN A 228 10.44 -11.43 8.29
C ASN A 228 11.90 -11.83 8.57
N VAL A 229 12.87 -11.05 8.12
CA VAL A 229 14.31 -11.35 8.22
C VAL A 229 15.05 -10.35 9.09
N ARG A 230 14.84 -9.04 8.88
CA ARG A 230 15.67 -7.97 9.47
C ARG A 230 15.14 -7.37 10.76
N ASN A 231 13.82 -7.32 10.93
CA ASN A 231 13.15 -6.59 12.01
C ASN A 231 12.28 -7.50 12.91
N ARG A 232 12.43 -8.83 12.84
CA ARG A 232 11.59 -9.77 13.59
C ARG A 232 11.70 -9.57 15.11
N SER A 233 12.86 -9.25 15.62
CA SER A 233 13.16 -9.09 17.04
C SER A 233 12.85 -7.67 17.60
N ARG A 234 12.36 -6.74 16.79
CA ARG A 234 12.12 -5.36 17.24
C ARG A 234 10.70 -5.10 17.75
N ILE A 235 9.83 -6.10 17.74
CA ILE A 235 8.41 -6.00 18.12
C ILE A 235 8.09 -6.87 19.35
N GLU A 236 9.06 -7.60 19.91
CA GLU A 236 8.93 -8.33 21.19
C GLU A 236 9.22 -7.43 22.38
#